data_87ed75e227ca740c28193fb5e902a539
#
_entry.id   87ed75e227ca740c28193fb5e902a539
#
_cell.length_a   1.000
_cell.length_b   1.000
_cell.length_c   1.000
_cell.angle_alpha   90.00
_cell.angle_beta   90.00
_cell.angle_gamma   90.00
#
_symmetry.space_group_name_H-M   'P 1'
#
loop_
_entity.id
_entity.type
_entity.pdbx_description
1 polymer ?
#
loop_
_entity_poly.entity_id
_entity_poly.type
_entity_poly.pdbx_seq_one_letter_code
_entity_poly.pdbx_strand_id
1 'polypeptide(L)' 'MKDVIIKILSEEFKNDKLTVEGSESKYEVQIVSDLFDNKSTIQRHKIIYALLDNYIKTGEIHALTIKAMTPSESKK' A
#
# COMPACT_ATOMS: atom_id res chain seq x y z
N MET A 1 13.64 4.70 2.66
CA MET A 1 12.20 4.66 2.99
C MET A 1 11.42 3.59 2.22
N LYS A 2 11.73 3.41 0.95
CA LYS A 2 11.07 2.38 0.13
C LYS A 2 11.13 0.99 0.77
N ASP A 3 12.30 0.59 1.26
CA ASP A 3 12.48 -0.71 1.89
C ASP A 3 11.66 -0.86 3.17
N VAL A 4 11.51 0.22 3.91
CA VAL A 4 10.69 0.23 5.13
C VAL A 4 9.22 0.02 4.79
N ILE A 5 8.75 0.69 3.75
CA ILE A 5 7.36 0.54 3.29
C ILE A 5 7.10 -0.91 2.87
N ILE A 6 8.03 -1.48 2.09
CA ILE A 6 7.92 -2.87 1.66
C ILE A 6 7.86 -3.81 2.87
N LYS A 7 8.73 -3.61 3.84
CA LYS A 7 8.77 -4.45 5.03
C LYS A 7 7.46 -4.41 5.81
N ILE A 8 6.94 -3.21 6.06
CA ILE A 8 5.70 -3.05 6.83
C ILE A 8 4.52 -3.70 6.10
N LEU A 9 4.39 -3.43 4.81
CA LEU A 9 3.27 -3.94 4.04
C LEU A 9 3.38 -5.45 3.81
N SER A 10 4.60 -5.98 3.67
CA SER A 10 4.80 -7.41 3.49
C SER A 10 4.41 -8.22 4.73
N GLU A 11 4.51 -7.64 5.91
CA GLU A 11 4.10 -8.30 7.14
C GLU A 11 2.58 -8.48 7.19
N GLU A 12 1.82 -7.53 6.64
CA GLU A 12 0.36 -7.59 6.59
C GLU A 12 -0.15 -8.36 5.38
N PHE A 13 0.49 -8.16 4.23
CA PHE A 13 0.07 -8.76 2.96
C PHE A 13 1.04 -9.85 2.54
N LYS A 14 1.18 -10.88 3.36
CA LYS A 14 2.07 -12.01 3.10
C LYS A 14 1.63 -12.74 1.84
N ASN A 15 2.60 -13.08 0.98
CA ASN A 15 2.37 -13.82 -0.26
C ASN A 15 1.56 -13.06 -1.31
N ASP A 16 1.27 -11.80 -1.08
CA ASP A 16 0.55 -10.98 -2.04
C ASP A 16 1.55 -10.26 -2.95
N LYS A 17 1.08 -9.83 -4.11
CA LYS A 17 1.89 -9.03 -5.02
C LYS A 17 1.97 -7.62 -4.48
N LEU A 18 3.18 -7.15 -4.23
CA LEU A 18 3.42 -5.84 -3.66
C LEU A 18 4.53 -5.15 -4.44
N THR A 19 4.27 -3.96 -4.92
CA THR A 19 5.25 -3.13 -5.61
C THR A 19 5.26 -1.76 -4.97
N VAL A 20 6.44 -1.23 -4.68
CA VAL A 20 6.61 0.12 -4.16
C VAL A 20 7.60 0.85 -5.06
N GLU A 21 7.17 1.99 -5.60
CA GLU A 21 7.99 2.82 -6.45
C GLU A 21 8.04 4.24 -5.90
N GLY A 22 9.05 4.98 -6.29
CA GLY A 22 9.16 6.40 -5.94
C GLY A 22 10.42 6.74 -5.17
N SER A 23 10.54 8.02 -4.86
CA SER A 23 11.68 8.58 -4.15
C SER A 23 11.32 9.96 -3.61
N GLU A 24 12.22 10.54 -2.81
CA GLU A 24 12.05 11.91 -2.31
C GLU A 24 10.71 12.15 -1.61
N SER A 25 10.30 11.20 -0.78
CA SER A 25 9.06 11.27 0.01
C SER A 25 7.77 11.13 -0.82
N LYS A 26 7.88 10.81 -2.10
CA LYS A 26 6.72 10.58 -2.98
C LYS A 26 6.74 9.12 -3.43
N TYR A 27 5.75 8.36 -3.01
CA TYR A 27 5.73 6.91 -3.25
C TYR A 27 4.42 6.45 -3.87
N GLU A 28 4.51 5.40 -4.68
CA GLU A 28 3.35 4.71 -5.22
C GLU A 28 3.40 3.26 -4.75
N VAL A 29 2.32 2.80 -4.16
CA VAL A 29 2.18 1.43 -3.65
C VAL A 29 1.12 0.71 -4.47
N GLN A 30 1.46 -0.46 -4.98
CA GLN A 30 0.53 -1.32 -5.69
C GLN A 30 0.47 -2.66 -4.97
N ILE A 31 -0.73 -3.06 -4.55
CA ILE A 31 -0.94 -4.32 -3.84
C ILE A 31 -2.10 -5.07 -4.47
N VAL A 32 -1.89 -6.35 -4.73
CA VAL A 32 -2.93 -7.25 -5.19
C VAL A 32 -3.15 -8.28 -4.09
N SER A 33 -4.32 -8.27 -3.47
CA SER A 33 -4.59 -9.13 -2.31
C SER A 33 -6.07 -9.47 -2.21
N ASP A 34 -6.35 -10.71 -1.80
CA ASP A 34 -7.72 -11.16 -1.47
C ASP A 34 -8.28 -10.41 -0.27
N LEU A 35 -7.42 -9.83 0.56
CA LEU A 35 -7.86 -9.06 1.73
C LEU A 35 -8.70 -7.84 1.36
N PHE A 36 -8.63 -7.42 0.11
CA PHE A 36 -9.41 -6.28 -0.37
C PHE A 36 -10.81 -6.65 -0.88
N ASP A 37 -11.15 -7.94 -0.90
CA ASP A 37 -12.49 -8.38 -1.31
C ASP A 37 -13.54 -7.72 -0.43
N ASN A 38 -14.64 -7.30 -1.06
CA ASN A 38 -15.77 -6.66 -0.38
C ASN A 38 -15.43 -5.34 0.32
N LYS A 39 -14.29 -4.74 -0.02
CA LYS A 39 -13.91 -3.44 0.51
C LYS A 39 -13.92 -2.39 -0.58
N SER A 40 -14.45 -1.21 -0.26
CA SER A 40 -14.43 -0.08 -1.17
C SER A 40 -13.01 0.44 -1.34
N THR A 41 -12.79 1.27 -2.35
CA THR A 41 -11.50 1.93 -2.57
C THR A 41 -11.07 2.72 -1.32
N ILE A 42 -12.00 3.44 -0.72
CA ILE A 42 -11.71 4.21 0.50
C ILE A 42 -11.28 3.30 1.64
N GLN A 43 -11.97 2.19 1.84
CA GLN A 43 -11.63 1.24 2.91
C GLN A 43 -10.24 0.64 2.70
N ARG A 44 -9.90 0.30 1.46
CA ARG A 44 -8.58 -0.25 1.12
C ARG A 44 -7.48 0.77 1.42
N HIS A 45 -7.70 2.02 1.03
CA HIS A 45 -6.72 3.07 1.28
C HIS A 45 -6.53 3.34 2.77
N LYS A 46 -7.61 3.29 3.55
CA LYS A 46 -7.52 3.49 5.01
C LYS A 46 -6.65 2.43 5.68
N ILE A 47 -6.73 1.19 5.21
CA ILE A 47 -5.90 0.10 5.75
C ILE A 47 -4.42 0.43 5.55
N ILE A 48 -4.06 0.84 4.35
CA ILE A 48 -2.67 1.13 4.01
C ILE A 48 -2.17 2.39 4.73
N TYR A 49 -2.99 3.43 4.79
CA TYR A 49 -2.64 4.65 5.53
C TYR A 49 -2.41 4.35 7.01
N ALA A 50 -3.23 3.49 7.61
CA ALA A 50 -3.08 3.14 9.01
C ALA A 50 -1.74 2.43 9.27
N LEU A 51 -1.32 1.56 8.35
CA LEU A 51 -0.05 0.84 8.49
C LEU A 51 1.16 1.76 8.36
N LEU A 52 1.05 2.83 7.58
CA LEU A 52 2.14 3.76 7.31
C LEU A 52 2.00 5.09 8.06
N ASP A 53 1.06 5.17 8.98
CA ASP A 53 0.68 6.41 9.67
C ASP A 53 1.86 7.16 10.28
N ASN A 54 2.76 6.45 10.96
CA ASN A 54 3.91 7.09 11.62
C ASN A 54 4.78 7.86 10.62
N TYR A 55 4.99 7.30 9.45
CA TYR A 55 5.84 7.90 8.42
C TYR A 55 5.14 9.02 7.68
N ILE A 56 3.83 8.96 7.61
CA ILE A 56 3.05 10.04 7.01
C ILE A 56 3.06 11.25 7.95
N LYS A 57 2.89 11.03 9.24
CA LYS A 57 2.89 12.10 10.24
C LYS A 57 4.23 12.83 10.31
N THR A 58 5.34 12.11 10.17
CA THR A 58 6.68 12.72 10.22
C THR A 58 7.05 13.43 8.93
N GLY A 59 6.29 13.21 7.85
CA GLY A 59 6.61 13.77 6.55
C GLY A 59 7.62 12.96 5.74
N GLU A 60 8.07 11.81 6.26
CA GLU A 60 8.95 10.92 5.51
C GLU A 60 8.24 10.36 4.29
N ILE A 61 6.91 10.18 4.39
CA ILE A 61 6.07 9.92 3.24
C ILE A 61 5.21 11.16 3.06
N HIS A 62 5.57 12.00 2.10
CA HIS A 62 4.87 13.25 1.86
C HIS A 62 3.67 13.07 0.92
N ALA A 63 3.83 12.25 -0.10
CA ALA A 63 2.76 11.94 -1.05
C ALA A 63 2.71 10.42 -1.26
N LEU A 64 1.53 9.86 -1.19
CA LEU A 64 1.33 8.42 -1.32
C LEU A 64 0.17 8.15 -2.28
N THR A 65 0.50 7.44 -3.36
CA THR A 65 -0.49 6.95 -4.31
C THR A 65 -0.69 5.46 -4.05
N ILE A 66 -1.93 5.03 -3.94
CA ILE A 66 -2.24 3.65 -3.62
C ILE A 66 -3.09 3.03 -4.73
N LYS A 67 -2.66 1.87 -5.20
CA LYS A 67 -3.43 1.03 -6.11
C LYS A 67 -3.64 -0.31 -5.40
N ALA A 68 -4.84 -0.52 -4.89
CA ALA A 68 -5.18 -1.73 -4.14
C ALA A 68 -6.26 -2.49 -4.89
N MET A 69 -5.93 -3.71 -5.31
CA MET A 69 -6.79 -4.53 -6.14
C MET A 69 -6.92 -5.93 -5.58
N THR A 70 -8.04 -6.59 -5.88
CA THR A 70 -8.13 -8.03 -5.67
C THR A 70 -7.47 -8.74 -6.86
N PRO A 71 -7.08 -10.02 -6.73
CA PRO A 71 -6.53 -10.77 -7.87
C PRO A 71 -7.46 -10.76 -9.07
N SER A 72 -8.76 -10.83 -8.84
CA SER A 72 -9.76 -10.80 -9.93
C SER A 72 -9.73 -9.46 -10.67
N GLU A 73 -9.61 -8.36 -9.95
CA GLU A 73 -9.53 -7.01 -10.55
C GLU A 73 -8.25 -6.81 -11.34
N SER A 74 -7.14 -7.38 -10.86
CA SER A 74 -5.85 -7.19 -11.50
C SER A 74 -5.70 -7.96 -12.82
N LYS A 75 -6.57 -8.93 -13.07
CA LYS A 75 -6.55 -9.73 -14.30
C LYS A 75 -7.27 -9.05 -15.47
N LYS A 76 -7.92 -7.97 -15.23
CA LYS A 76 -8.65 -7.23 -16.27
C LYS A 76 -7.76 -6.30 -17.06
#